data_af1c41e611852d2d7f0b257e94a24e3a
#
_entry.id   af1c41e611852d2d7f0b257e94a24e3a
#
_cell.length_a   1.000
_cell.length_b   1.000
_cell.length_c   1.000
_cell.angle_alpha   90.00
_cell.angle_beta   90.00
_cell.angle_gamma   90.00
#
_symmetry.space_group_name_H-M   'P 1'
#
loop_
_entity.id
_entity.type
_entity.pdbx_description
1 polymer ?
#
loop_
_entity_poly.entity_id
_entity_poly.type
_entity_poly.pdbx_seq_one_letter_code
_entity_poly.pdbx_strand_id
1 'polypeptide(L)'
;MNTRRQFIQFAGGGFAAAWATFHARALADVAAPRPPLRLGVVSDIHIRDNGKTENGYVAGSTGTFRAALEYFRARRVDAVVIAGDMADTGKMSELDRVGQVWREVFPDNTGADGARVEPVFVYGNHDRLAWKWPLKGAAAKDPEKVAAARKGAIGGREAEAWKRAFGLEWQPVYSVKVKGYTFLCAHWGYEKDIPAYAAAHAAELDLHGARPFFCVQHPHPKGTLFSYWGKGAEDGGQLTEFLKDYPNAVSFSGHSHMGLTDDRSVWQGAFTAVNTCTLLQISTPYGGEWQCVNSRRKDTSQARHMGATSRKGRQGMVMDVWPDRLEIERREFALGEVAGPVRTVPVPANPANPVYGYAAQAARTSAPKFPVGAAVSVTRQRGQNTKKEMEDQIVVEFPSAVAGGEKGRVLLYEIRALVEGREVGMWRLAQELHFHPLGRVPTSSRLVIGADEVPAGAVTFRVTPVGFFHKGEPITGTL
;
A
#
# COMPACT_ATOMS: atom_id res chain seq x y z
N MET A 1 -41.41 -19.32 7.30
CA MET A 1 -40.52 -19.35 8.48
C MET A 1 -39.44 -20.38 8.24
N ASN A 2 -38.37 -20.06 7.49
CA ASN A 2 -37.17 -20.93 7.37
C ASN A 2 -36.07 -20.29 6.55
N THR A 3 -35.70 -19.02 6.82
CA THR A 3 -34.65 -18.30 6.05
C THR A 3 -33.53 -17.70 6.89
N ARG A 4 -33.52 -17.88 8.20
CA ARG A 4 -32.46 -17.33 9.09
C ARG A 4 -31.38 -18.34 9.52
N ARG A 5 -31.55 -19.64 9.30
CA ARG A 5 -30.57 -20.67 9.71
C ARG A 5 -29.50 -21.01 8.64
N GLN A 6 -29.74 -20.71 7.39
CA GLN A 6 -28.75 -21.02 6.32
C GLN A 6 -27.65 -19.96 6.16
N PHE A 7 -27.81 -18.73 6.69
CA PHE A 7 -26.79 -17.68 6.55
C PHE A 7 -25.66 -17.76 7.57
N ILE A 8 -25.85 -18.50 8.67
CA ILE A 8 -24.83 -18.61 9.74
C ILE A 8 -23.84 -19.76 9.48
N GLN A 9 -24.21 -20.76 8.69
CA GLN A 9 -23.30 -21.88 8.38
C GLN A 9 -22.24 -21.57 7.32
N PHE A 10 -22.43 -20.57 6.46
CA PHE A 10 -21.44 -20.16 5.45
C PHE A 10 -20.36 -19.20 5.99
N ALA A 11 -20.64 -18.47 7.06
CA ALA A 11 -19.66 -17.56 7.67
C ALA A 11 -18.67 -18.28 8.61
N GLY A 12 -19.05 -19.43 9.20
CA GLY A 12 -18.21 -20.17 10.14
C GLY A 12 -17.12 -21.03 9.48
N GLY A 13 -17.39 -21.54 8.28
CA GLY A 13 -16.44 -22.42 7.58
C GLY A 13 -15.21 -21.71 6.99
N GLY A 14 -15.38 -20.46 6.55
CA GLY A 14 -14.28 -19.65 5.98
C GLY A 14 -13.30 -19.17 7.05
N PHE A 15 -13.78 -18.81 8.23
CA PHE A 15 -12.93 -18.38 9.34
C PHE A 15 -12.11 -19.52 9.93
N ALA A 16 -12.69 -20.72 10.07
CA ALA A 16 -11.98 -21.89 10.60
C ALA A 16 -10.92 -22.41 9.64
N ALA A 17 -11.17 -22.41 8.33
CA ALA A 17 -10.19 -22.83 7.32
C ALA A 17 -9.03 -21.81 7.18
N ALA A 18 -9.32 -20.51 7.25
CA ALA A 18 -8.29 -19.48 7.26
C ALA A 18 -7.45 -19.53 8.55
N TRP A 19 -8.06 -19.85 9.69
CA TRP A 19 -7.38 -20.02 10.97
C TRP A 19 -6.51 -21.28 11.00
N ALA A 20 -6.98 -22.39 10.42
CA ALA A 20 -6.22 -23.64 10.34
C ALA A 20 -5.01 -23.53 9.39
N THR A 21 -5.14 -22.86 8.25
CA THR A 21 -4.00 -22.55 7.35
C THR A 21 -3.03 -21.55 7.97
N PHE A 22 -3.51 -20.63 8.79
CA PHE A 22 -2.71 -19.70 9.58
C PHE A 22 -1.80 -20.43 10.57
N HIS A 23 -2.34 -21.40 11.32
CA HIS A 23 -1.59 -22.18 12.30
C HIS A 23 -0.68 -23.23 11.66
N ALA A 24 -1.11 -23.86 10.56
CA ALA A 24 -0.29 -24.86 9.86
C ALA A 24 0.99 -24.24 9.28
N ARG A 25 0.93 -23.00 8.79
CA ARG A 25 2.10 -22.31 8.26
C ARG A 25 3.01 -21.75 9.36
N ALA A 26 2.44 -21.30 10.48
CA ALA A 26 3.21 -20.95 11.67
C ALA A 26 3.98 -22.13 12.25
N LEU A 27 3.42 -23.34 12.16
CA LEU A 27 4.08 -24.58 12.59
C LEU A 27 5.16 -25.05 11.60
N ALA A 28 4.98 -24.84 10.29
CA ALA A 28 6.01 -25.16 9.29
C ALA A 28 7.25 -24.26 9.41
N ASP A 29 7.08 -23.03 9.85
CA ASP A 29 8.18 -22.08 10.13
C ASP A 29 9.08 -22.51 11.31
N VAL A 30 8.59 -23.38 12.20
CA VAL A 30 9.40 -23.88 13.34
C VAL A 30 10.48 -24.86 12.87
N ALA A 31 10.30 -25.50 11.72
CA ALA A 31 11.23 -26.47 11.16
C ALA A 31 12.25 -25.86 10.18
N ALA A 32 12.01 -24.66 9.65
CA ALA A 32 12.92 -23.97 8.73
C ALA A 32 14.02 -23.22 9.51
N PRO A 33 15.23 -23.07 8.96
CA PRO A 33 16.27 -22.26 9.57
C PRO A 33 15.76 -20.83 9.80
N ARG A 34 15.87 -20.34 11.03
CA ARG A 34 15.47 -18.96 11.35
C ARG A 34 16.48 -17.99 10.71
N PRO A 35 16.02 -16.94 10.03
CA PRO A 35 16.91 -15.90 9.52
C PRO A 35 17.62 -15.18 10.68
N PRO A 36 18.79 -14.60 10.45
CA PRO A 36 19.49 -13.76 11.43
C PRO A 36 18.63 -12.61 11.97
N LEU A 37 17.77 -12.02 11.10
CA LEU A 37 16.81 -10.98 11.48
C LEU A 37 15.49 -11.19 10.74
N ARG A 38 14.37 -11.05 11.46
CA ARG A 38 13.01 -11.11 10.88
C ARG A 38 12.23 -9.85 11.27
N LEU A 39 11.65 -9.20 10.28
CA LEU A 39 10.90 -7.94 10.44
C LEU A 39 9.43 -8.13 10.10
N GLY A 40 8.55 -7.51 10.89
CA GLY A 40 7.19 -7.18 10.46
C GLY A 40 7.18 -5.74 9.94
N VAL A 41 6.62 -5.49 8.75
CA VAL A 41 6.68 -4.16 8.13
C VAL A 41 5.31 -3.73 7.64
N VAL A 42 4.86 -2.57 8.07
CA VAL A 42 3.61 -1.91 7.67
C VAL A 42 3.78 -0.39 7.64
N SER A 43 2.82 0.32 7.06
CA SER A 43 2.68 1.77 7.15
C SER A 43 1.24 2.21 6.90
N ASP A 44 1.00 3.51 6.93
CA ASP A 44 -0.26 4.11 6.49
C ASP A 44 -1.47 3.42 7.16
N ILE A 45 -1.43 3.38 8.50
CA ILE A 45 -2.43 2.72 9.34
C ILE A 45 -3.68 3.59 9.44
N HIS A 46 -3.51 4.92 9.57
CA HIS A 46 -4.55 5.94 9.60
C HIS A 46 -5.64 5.68 10.66
N ILE A 47 -5.27 5.41 11.89
CA ILE A 47 -6.22 5.22 12.98
C ILE A 47 -6.98 6.51 13.27
N ARG A 48 -8.31 6.42 13.45
CA ARG A 48 -9.19 7.52 13.89
C ARG A 48 -9.75 7.29 15.28
N ASP A 49 -9.99 8.39 16.02
CA ASP A 49 -10.56 8.38 17.37
C ASP A 49 -11.94 7.76 17.44
N ASN A 50 -12.78 8.10 16.47
CA ASN A 50 -14.21 7.91 16.57
C ASN A 50 -14.71 6.59 15.97
N GLY A 51 -13.82 5.82 15.35
CA GLY A 51 -14.19 4.57 14.68
C GLY A 51 -15.28 4.74 13.58
N LYS A 52 -15.67 5.99 13.28
CA LYS A 52 -16.73 6.29 12.31
C LYS A 52 -16.18 6.28 10.90
N THR A 53 -16.97 5.70 10.03
CA THR A 53 -16.81 5.80 8.59
C THR A 53 -17.32 7.16 8.12
N GLU A 54 -16.47 8.02 7.60
CA GLU A 54 -16.93 9.14 6.77
C GLU A 54 -17.12 8.66 5.34
N ASN A 55 -18.29 8.88 4.76
CA ASN A 55 -18.64 8.53 3.37
C ASN A 55 -18.43 7.04 2.99
N GLY A 56 -18.70 6.12 3.92
CA GLY A 56 -18.46 4.70 3.70
C GLY A 56 -16.97 4.31 3.74
N TYR A 57 -16.11 5.21 4.18
CA TYR A 57 -14.69 5.04 4.38
C TYR A 57 -14.48 4.36 5.74
N VAL A 58 -13.99 3.15 5.74
CA VAL A 58 -13.51 2.54 6.97
C VAL A 58 -12.14 3.13 7.23
N ALA A 59 -12.07 4.13 8.09
CA ALA A 59 -10.80 4.60 8.65
C ALA A 59 -9.99 3.40 9.12
N GLY A 60 -8.69 3.53 9.13
CA GLY A 60 -7.76 2.48 9.52
C GLY A 60 -8.27 1.71 10.73
N SER A 61 -8.56 0.45 10.53
CA SER A 61 -9.20 -0.38 11.53
C SER A 61 -8.16 -0.81 12.55
N THR A 62 -8.40 -0.50 13.83
CA THR A 62 -7.61 -1.08 14.92
C THR A 62 -7.60 -2.60 14.85
N GLY A 63 -8.68 -3.22 14.35
CA GLY A 63 -8.76 -4.66 14.11
C GLY A 63 -7.78 -5.15 13.05
N THR A 64 -7.64 -4.44 11.93
CA THR A 64 -6.67 -4.81 10.89
C THR A 64 -5.23 -4.61 11.38
N PHE A 65 -4.96 -3.50 12.07
CA PHE A 65 -3.65 -3.26 12.66
C PHE A 65 -3.30 -4.35 13.69
N ARG A 66 -4.24 -4.69 14.57
CA ARG A 66 -4.10 -5.80 15.51
C ARG A 66 -3.80 -7.12 14.80
N ALA A 67 -4.56 -7.47 13.75
CA ALA A 67 -4.34 -8.70 12.98
C ALA A 67 -2.94 -8.75 12.36
N ALA A 68 -2.41 -7.61 11.88
CA ALA A 68 -1.05 -7.52 11.39
C ALA A 68 -0.02 -7.78 12.51
N LEU A 69 -0.18 -7.13 13.69
CA LEU A 69 0.72 -7.32 14.82
C LEU A 69 0.65 -8.75 15.39
N GLU A 70 -0.54 -9.34 15.50
CA GLU A 70 -0.72 -10.73 15.94
C GLU A 70 -0.05 -11.71 14.98
N TYR A 71 -0.15 -11.45 13.67
CA TYR A 71 0.58 -12.22 12.67
C TYR A 71 2.10 -12.09 12.87
N PHE A 72 2.62 -10.87 13.06
CA PHE A 72 4.04 -10.64 13.31
C PHE A 72 4.50 -11.34 14.60
N ARG A 73 3.67 -11.30 15.64
CA ARG A 73 3.94 -12.02 16.89
C ARG A 73 4.02 -13.55 16.69
N ALA A 74 3.10 -14.12 15.90
CA ALA A 74 3.10 -15.53 15.55
C ALA A 74 4.32 -15.91 14.70
N ARG A 75 4.79 -14.99 13.83
CA ARG A 75 6.00 -15.17 13.02
C ARG A 75 7.30 -14.92 13.78
N ARG A 76 7.22 -14.54 15.08
CA ARG A 76 8.36 -14.26 15.96
C ARG A 76 9.31 -13.24 15.35
N VAL A 77 8.78 -12.08 14.94
CA VAL A 77 9.60 -11.00 14.41
C VAL A 77 10.50 -10.41 15.50
N ASP A 78 11.67 -9.92 15.11
CA ASP A 78 12.64 -9.28 16.01
C ASP A 78 12.40 -7.78 16.14
N ALA A 79 11.74 -7.20 15.12
CA ALA A 79 11.30 -5.81 15.14
C ALA A 79 10.03 -5.64 14.30
N VAL A 80 9.27 -4.59 14.60
CA VAL A 80 8.19 -4.11 13.74
C VAL A 80 8.56 -2.73 13.23
N VAL A 81 8.54 -2.56 11.91
CA VAL A 81 8.74 -1.27 11.23
C VAL A 81 7.39 -0.67 10.88
N ILE A 82 7.16 0.58 11.30
CA ILE A 82 6.01 1.39 10.86
C ILE A 82 6.54 2.63 10.15
N ALA A 83 6.44 2.65 8.82
CA ALA A 83 6.98 3.72 7.98
C ALA A 83 6.00 4.90 7.82
N GLY A 84 5.41 5.36 8.93
CA GLY A 84 4.62 6.59 9.01
C GLY A 84 3.11 6.40 8.86
N ASP A 85 2.40 7.52 9.01
CA ASP A 85 0.94 7.67 8.93
C ASP A 85 0.18 6.70 9.84
N MET A 86 0.53 6.73 11.12
CA MET A 86 -0.12 5.96 12.18
C MET A 86 -1.48 6.55 12.53
N ALA A 87 -1.53 7.87 12.76
CA ALA A 87 -2.74 8.64 12.98
C ALA A 87 -3.30 9.17 11.66
N ASP A 88 -4.63 9.23 11.49
CA ASP A 88 -5.24 9.70 10.24
C ASP A 88 -5.34 11.23 10.18
N THR A 89 -5.61 11.87 11.31
CA THR A 89 -5.78 13.33 11.38
C THR A 89 -4.71 14.02 12.23
N GLY A 90 -3.77 13.30 12.81
CA GLY A 90 -2.67 13.83 13.59
C GLY A 90 -3.04 14.24 15.01
N LYS A 91 -3.98 13.55 15.64
CA LYS A 91 -4.37 13.74 17.03
C LYS A 91 -3.62 12.79 17.96
N MET A 92 -3.32 13.28 19.15
CA MET A 92 -2.68 12.47 20.19
C MET A 92 -3.50 11.23 20.58
N SER A 93 -4.84 11.35 20.62
CA SER A 93 -5.74 10.25 20.92
C SER A 93 -5.73 9.14 19.85
N GLU A 94 -5.50 9.49 18.58
CA GLU A 94 -5.32 8.51 17.51
C GLU A 94 -4.01 7.73 17.70
N LEU A 95 -2.93 8.43 18.06
CA LEU A 95 -1.64 7.80 18.33
C LEU A 95 -1.68 6.94 19.60
N ASP A 96 -2.37 7.40 20.66
CA ASP A 96 -2.60 6.59 21.86
C ASP A 96 -3.27 5.26 21.56
N ARG A 97 -4.21 5.26 20.60
CA ARG A 97 -4.88 4.06 20.16
C ARG A 97 -3.91 3.09 19.46
N VAL A 98 -2.99 3.62 18.65
CA VAL A 98 -1.90 2.81 18.06
C VAL A 98 -1.04 2.20 19.17
N GLY A 99 -0.59 3.03 20.13
CA GLY A 99 0.19 2.57 21.26
C GLY A 99 -0.54 1.56 22.17
N GLN A 100 -1.85 1.70 22.33
CA GLN A 100 -2.69 0.74 23.04
C GLN A 100 -2.65 -0.63 22.37
N VAL A 101 -2.94 -0.69 21.05
CA VAL A 101 -2.93 -1.94 20.30
C VAL A 101 -1.54 -2.59 20.32
N TRP A 102 -0.48 -1.78 20.22
CA TRP A 102 0.89 -2.26 20.33
C TRP A 102 1.13 -2.97 21.67
N ARG A 103 0.83 -2.31 22.81
CA ARG A 103 1.03 -2.89 24.16
C ARG A 103 0.17 -4.11 24.42
N GLU A 104 -1.01 -4.20 23.85
CA GLU A 104 -1.89 -5.37 23.99
C GLU A 104 -1.33 -6.59 23.25
N VAL A 105 -0.67 -6.40 22.10
CA VAL A 105 -0.09 -7.50 21.32
C VAL A 105 1.35 -7.80 21.78
N PHE A 106 2.15 -6.78 22.06
CA PHE A 106 3.53 -6.89 22.51
C PHE A 106 3.72 -6.24 23.90
N PRO A 107 3.16 -6.84 24.98
CA PRO A 107 3.35 -6.30 26.32
C PRO A 107 4.85 -6.22 26.62
N ASP A 108 5.28 -5.08 27.17
CA ASP A 108 6.69 -4.76 27.46
C ASP A 108 7.64 -4.99 26.28
N ASN A 109 7.12 -4.78 25.06
CA ASN A 109 7.82 -5.06 23.80
C ASN A 109 8.30 -6.51 23.70
N THR A 110 7.50 -7.47 24.17
CA THR A 110 7.87 -8.88 24.24
C THR A 110 7.04 -9.74 23.26
N GLY A 111 7.70 -10.56 22.49
CA GLY A 111 7.12 -11.50 21.55
C GLY A 111 6.52 -12.76 22.20
N ALA A 112 6.05 -13.68 21.38
CA ALA A 112 5.43 -14.93 21.85
C ALA A 112 6.43 -15.89 22.54
N ASP A 113 7.70 -15.79 22.20
CA ASP A 113 8.81 -16.58 22.72
C ASP A 113 9.57 -15.91 23.88
N GLY A 114 9.04 -14.78 24.39
CA GLY A 114 9.68 -13.99 25.42
C GLY A 114 10.82 -13.11 24.93
N ALA A 115 11.17 -13.16 23.64
CA ALA A 115 12.20 -12.29 23.06
C ALA A 115 11.69 -10.86 22.90
N ARG A 116 12.61 -9.89 23.02
CA ARG A 116 12.30 -8.49 22.75
C ARG A 116 11.95 -8.30 21.28
N VAL A 117 10.90 -7.53 21.02
CA VAL A 117 10.49 -7.05 19.69
C VAL A 117 10.68 -5.53 19.67
N GLU A 118 11.57 -5.04 18.81
CA GLU A 118 11.92 -3.63 18.77
C GLU A 118 10.90 -2.82 17.97
N PRO A 119 10.28 -1.75 18.53
CA PRO A 119 9.47 -0.80 17.76
C PRO A 119 10.38 0.14 16.97
N VAL A 120 10.29 0.07 15.63
CA VAL A 120 11.03 0.93 14.68
C VAL A 120 10.01 1.77 13.93
N PHE A 121 9.59 2.90 14.51
CA PHE A 121 8.45 3.68 14.05
C PHE A 121 8.87 5.08 13.65
N VAL A 122 8.29 5.62 12.59
CA VAL A 122 8.45 7.02 12.22
C VAL A 122 7.08 7.68 12.02
N TYR A 123 7.00 8.99 12.21
CA TYR A 123 5.82 9.78 11.82
C TYR A 123 5.77 9.94 10.30
N GLY A 124 4.54 9.93 9.75
CA GLY A 124 4.23 10.39 8.41
C GLY A 124 3.60 11.80 8.43
N ASN A 125 3.13 12.24 7.26
CA ASN A 125 2.53 13.57 7.13
C ASN A 125 1.16 13.67 7.81
N HIS A 126 0.38 12.60 7.84
CA HIS A 126 -0.92 12.56 8.52
C HIS A 126 -0.78 12.70 10.04
N ASP A 127 0.28 12.18 10.63
CA ASP A 127 0.56 12.32 12.07
C ASP A 127 0.70 13.78 12.51
N ARG A 128 0.90 14.72 11.58
CA ARG A 128 1.03 16.16 11.86
C ARG A 128 -0.10 17.02 11.29
N LEU A 129 -1.14 16.43 10.68
CA LEU A 129 -2.20 17.18 9.99
C LEU A 129 -2.98 18.10 10.91
N ALA A 130 -3.38 17.68 12.11
CA ALA A 130 -4.15 18.49 13.04
C ALA A 130 -3.42 19.78 13.46
N TRP A 131 -2.09 19.80 13.43
CA TRP A 131 -1.31 21.00 13.68
C TRP A 131 -1.33 21.95 12.47
N LYS A 132 -1.14 21.40 11.26
CA LYS A 132 -1.05 22.19 10.03
C LYS A 132 -2.42 22.73 9.60
N TRP A 133 -3.46 21.87 9.68
CA TRP A 133 -4.84 22.20 9.29
C TRP A 133 -5.83 21.77 10.38
N PRO A 134 -5.83 22.47 11.54
CA PRO A 134 -6.62 22.04 12.69
C PRO A 134 -8.13 22.10 12.45
N LEU A 135 -8.59 22.98 11.56
CA LEU A 135 -9.99 23.22 11.23
C LEU A 135 -10.16 23.55 9.74
N LYS A 136 -11.40 23.44 9.24
CA LYS A 136 -11.78 23.80 7.86
C LYS A 136 -12.82 24.93 7.83
N GLY A 137 -12.91 25.64 6.70
CA GLY A 137 -13.93 26.66 6.45
C GLY A 137 -13.84 27.86 7.39
N ALA A 138 -14.99 28.39 7.80
CA ALA A 138 -15.07 29.58 8.65
C ALA A 138 -14.40 29.39 10.02
N ALA A 139 -14.44 28.18 10.59
CA ALA A 139 -13.78 27.87 11.87
C ALA A 139 -12.25 28.00 11.81
N ALA A 140 -11.64 27.80 10.64
CA ALA A 140 -10.19 27.96 10.46
C ALA A 140 -9.72 29.43 10.54
N LYS A 141 -10.64 30.38 10.48
CA LYS A 141 -10.37 31.83 10.60
C LYS A 141 -10.48 32.34 12.04
N ASP A 142 -10.93 31.50 12.96
CA ASP A 142 -11.13 31.83 14.37
C ASP A 142 -9.88 31.39 15.16
N PRO A 143 -9.03 32.32 15.67
CA PRO A 143 -7.80 32.01 16.36
C PRO A 143 -7.99 31.16 17.64
N GLU A 144 -9.08 31.40 18.39
CA GLU A 144 -9.35 30.65 19.63
C GLU A 144 -9.73 29.21 19.34
N LYS A 145 -10.59 28.97 18.32
CA LYS A 145 -10.94 27.62 17.88
C LYS A 145 -9.73 26.88 17.31
N VAL A 146 -8.88 27.57 16.54
CA VAL A 146 -7.62 27.02 16.02
C VAL A 146 -6.70 26.61 17.18
N ALA A 147 -6.50 27.49 18.17
CA ALA A 147 -5.69 27.20 19.35
C ALA A 147 -6.25 26.01 20.15
N ALA A 148 -7.57 25.96 20.35
CA ALA A 148 -8.24 24.85 21.03
C ALA A 148 -8.07 23.52 20.27
N ALA A 149 -8.22 23.51 18.95
CA ALA A 149 -8.03 22.31 18.12
C ALA A 149 -6.58 21.80 18.14
N ARG A 150 -5.60 22.72 18.19
CA ARG A 150 -4.17 22.37 18.29
C ARG A 150 -3.77 21.74 19.63
N LYS A 151 -4.51 21.93 20.71
CA LYS A 151 -4.23 21.31 22.03
C LYS A 151 -4.21 19.77 21.95
N GLY A 152 -4.99 19.17 21.05
CA GLY A 152 -5.02 17.73 20.85
C GLY A 152 -4.11 17.21 19.73
N ALA A 153 -3.39 18.10 19.03
CA ALA A 153 -2.55 17.72 17.91
C ALA A 153 -1.20 17.12 18.36
N ILE A 154 -0.66 16.20 17.56
CA ILE A 154 0.69 15.65 17.72
C ILE A 154 1.72 16.74 17.37
N GLY A 155 1.53 17.43 16.23
CA GLY A 155 2.45 18.47 15.79
C GLY A 155 2.67 19.56 16.84
N GLY A 156 3.93 19.94 17.06
CA GLY A 156 4.36 20.83 18.13
C GLY A 156 4.44 20.20 19.52
N ARG A 157 4.04 18.93 19.65
CA ARG A 157 4.10 18.12 20.89
C ARG A 157 4.56 16.69 20.60
N GLU A 158 5.38 16.52 19.58
CA GLU A 158 5.79 15.21 19.05
C GLU A 158 6.41 14.33 20.13
N ALA A 159 7.30 14.90 20.94
CA ALA A 159 7.97 14.16 22.01
C ALA A 159 7.00 13.68 23.11
N GLU A 160 6.04 14.52 23.50
CA GLU A 160 5.02 14.16 24.49
C GLU A 160 4.11 13.06 23.97
N ALA A 161 3.63 13.20 22.72
CA ALA A 161 2.76 12.23 22.10
C ALA A 161 3.45 10.87 21.92
N TRP A 162 4.72 10.88 21.53
CA TRP A 162 5.56 9.69 21.37
C TRP A 162 5.78 8.94 22.67
N LYS A 163 6.21 9.66 23.70
CA LYS A 163 6.43 9.10 25.04
C LYS A 163 5.15 8.51 25.62
N ARG A 164 4.02 9.21 25.46
CA ARG A 164 2.71 8.76 25.94
C ARG A 164 2.22 7.49 25.21
N ALA A 165 2.37 7.44 23.91
CA ALA A 165 1.89 6.33 23.11
C ALA A 165 2.78 5.08 23.26
N PHE A 166 4.10 5.25 23.25
CA PHE A 166 5.05 4.15 23.13
C PHE A 166 6.03 4.00 24.29
N GLY A 167 6.09 4.97 25.21
CA GLY A 167 7.06 4.97 26.30
C GLY A 167 8.50 5.27 25.87
N LEU A 168 8.69 5.72 24.63
CA LEU A 168 9.99 5.96 24.01
C LEU A 168 10.35 7.45 24.02
N GLU A 169 11.66 7.74 24.05
CA GLU A 169 12.17 9.10 23.81
C GLU A 169 12.09 9.40 22.30
N TRP A 170 11.66 10.63 21.97
CA TRP A 170 11.54 11.07 20.60
C TRP A 170 12.75 11.91 20.17
N GLN A 171 13.23 11.66 18.96
CA GLN A 171 14.22 12.48 18.28
C GLN A 171 13.86 12.60 16.79
N PRO A 172 14.13 13.76 16.14
CA PRO A 172 13.80 13.99 14.73
C PRO A 172 14.38 12.93 13.78
N VAL A 173 15.64 12.58 14.01
CA VAL A 173 16.37 11.47 13.39
C VAL A 173 16.97 10.64 14.53
N TYR A 174 16.86 9.34 14.42
CA TYR A 174 17.41 8.43 15.42
C TYR A 174 17.91 7.14 14.78
N SER A 175 18.69 6.39 15.52
CA SER A 175 19.09 5.04 15.14
C SER A 175 18.79 4.03 16.24
N VAL A 176 18.54 2.79 15.82
CA VAL A 176 18.40 1.66 16.73
C VAL A 176 19.09 0.44 16.14
N LYS A 177 19.68 -0.42 16.98
CA LYS A 177 20.26 -1.70 16.56
C LYS A 177 19.38 -2.85 17.00
N VAL A 178 19.03 -3.72 16.06
CA VAL A 178 18.30 -4.96 16.30
C VAL A 178 19.16 -6.12 15.86
N LYS A 179 19.58 -6.97 16.77
CA LYS A 179 20.49 -8.10 16.49
C LYS A 179 21.75 -7.72 15.70
N GLY A 180 22.26 -6.51 15.92
CA GLY A 180 23.45 -5.98 15.27
C GLY A 180 23.20 -5.40 13.87
N TYR A 181 21.94 -5.30 13.42
CA TYR A 181 21.55 -4.56 12.22
C TYR A 181 21.16 -3.13 12.59
N THR A 182 21.68 -2.15 11.86
CA THR A 182 21.38 -0.74 12.09
C THR A 182 20.11 -0.32 11.36
N PHE A 183 19.21 0.36 12.07
CA PHE A 183 18.07 1.09 11.52
C PHE A 183 18.31 2.58 11.73
N LEU A 184 18.30 3.34 10.64
CA LEU A 184 18.44 4.78 10.61
C LEU A 184 17.07 5.36 10.24
N CYS A 185 16.45 6.10 11.15
CA CYS A 185 15.05 6.48 11.09
C CYS A 185 14.90 8.00 11.08
N ALA A 186 14.06 8.53 10.20
CA ALA A 186 13.69 9.93 10.20
C ALA A 186 12.17 10.10 10.22
N HIS A 187 11.68 10.94 11.11
CA HIS A 187 10.29 11.37 11.14
C HIS A 187 10.01 12.35 9.98
N TRP A 188 8.74 12.41 9.53
CA TRP A 188 8.31 13.32 8.46
C TRP A 188 8.80 14.75 8.65
N GLY A 189 9.49 15.27 7.62
CA GLY A 189 10.05 16.62 7.58
C GLY A 189 11.50 16.72 8.08
N TYR A 190 12.09 15.60 8.53
CA TYR A 190 13.47 15.52 8.99
C TYR A 190 14.36 14.59 8.14
N GLU A 191 13.86 14.11 7.01
CA GLU A 191 14.57 13.18 6.11
C GLU A 191 15.88 13.78 5.59
N LYS A 192 15.90 15.09 5.38
CA LYS A 192 17.09 15.86 4.95
C LYS A 192 18.22 15.86 5.96
N ASP A 193 17.94 15.57 7.23
CA ASP A 193 18.90 15.59 8.32
C ASP A 193 19.61 14.24 8.51
N ILE A 194 19.18 13.18 7.80
CA ILE A 194 19.79 11.83 7.84
C ILE A 194 21.30 11.86 7.55
N PRO A 195 21.81 12.53 6.50
CA PRO A 195 23.23 12.53 6.20
C PRO A 195 24.08 13.16 7.31
N ALA A 196 23.61 14.26 7.89
CA ALA A 196 24.30 14.93 8.99
C ALA A 196 24.31 14.07 10.27
N TYR A 197 23.16 13.43 10.60
CA TYR A 197 23.08 12.49 11.71
C TYR A 197 24.03 11.29 11.49
N ALA A 198 24.02 10.70 10.30
CA ALA A 198 24.90 9.57 9.98
C ALA A 198 26.38 9.92 10.11
N ALA A 199 26.77 11.11 9.66
CA ALA A 199 28.15 11.59 9.81
C ALA A 199 28.54 11.78 11.27
N ALA A 200 27.67 12.35 12.09
CA ALA A 200 27.89 12.57 13.52
C ALA A 200 28.01 11.26 14.33
N HIS A 201 27.39 10.18 13.87
CA HIS A 201 27.34 8.88 14.55
C HIS A 201 28.04 7.76 13.77
N ALA A 202 28.93 8.09 12.84
CA ALA A 202 29.51 7.13 11.88
C ALA A 202 30.19 5.93 12.56
N ALA A 203 30.88 6.14 13.68
CA ALA A 203 31.55 5.08 14.44
C ALA A 203 30.56 4.07 15.06
N GLU A 204 29.33 4.50 15.35
CA GLU A 204 28.31 3.65 15.99
C GLU A 204 27.44 2.93 14.96
N LEU A 205 27.21 3.54 13.79
CA LEU A 205 26.24 3.07 12.81
C LEU A 205 26.74 1.89 11.98
N ASP A 206 28.06 1.80 11.69
CA ASP A 206 28.68 0.72 10.88
C ASP A 206 27.98 0.53 9.51
N LEU A 207 27.76 1.63 8.78
CA LEU A 207 27.00 1.60 7.51
C LEU A 207 27.76 0.96 6.36
N HIS A 208 29.10 0.90 6.43
CA HIS A 208 29.97 0.26 5.43
C HIS A 208 30.27 -1.22 5.72
N GLY A 209 29.66 -1.76 6.77
CA GLY A 209 29.78 -3.18 7.14
C GLY A 209 29.21 -4.12 6.08
N ALA A 210 29.52 -5.41 6.18
CA ALA A 210 29.03 -6.43 5.27
C ALA A 210 27.52 -6.72 5.40
N ARG A 211 26.91 -6.28 6.51
CA ARG A 211 25.49 -6.52 6.77
C ARG A 211 24.63 -5.44 6.13
N PRO A 212 23.39 -5.78 5.69
CA PRO A 212 22.41 -4.76 5.35
C PRO A 212 22.16 -3.82 6.53
N PHE A 213 21.95 -2.54 6.24
CA PHE A 213 21.33 -1.61 7.17
C PHE A 213 20.04 -1.03 6.58
N PHE A 214 19.19 -0.49 7.42
CA PHE A 214 17.86 -0.06 7.03
C PHE A 214 17.68 1.43 7.25
N CYS A 215 17.12 2.12 6.25
CA CYS A 215 16.64 3.49 6.39
C CYS A 215 15.12 3.48 6.42
N VAL A 216 14.52 4.12 7.40
CA VAL A 216 13.06 4.20 7.56
C VAL A 216 12.63 5.65 7.51
N GLN A 217 11.82 5.99 6.52
CA GLN A 217 11.18 7.29 6.37
C GLN A 217 9.80 7.12 5.76
N HIS A 218 8.98 8.17 5.75
CA HIS A 218 7.63 8.04 5.20
C HIS A 218 7.57 8.26 3.68
N PRO A 219 8.15 9.33 3.07
CA PRO A 219 8.14 9.52 1.63
C PRO A 219 9.13 8.57 0.93
N HIS A 220 8.91 8.30 -0.36
CA HIS A 220 9.84 7.50 -1.15
C HIS A 220 11.15 8.26 -1.38
N PRO A 221 12.31 7.58 -1.36
CA PRO A 221 13.54 8.16 -1.89
C PRO A 221 13.34 8.53 -3.36
N LYS A 222 13.66 9.76 -3.72
CA LYS A 222 13.40 10.32 -5.04
C LYS A 222 13.99 9.46 -6.17
N GLY A 223 13.16 9.18 -7.19
CA GLY A 223 13.57 8.43 -8.38
C GLY A 223 13.67 6.93 -8.17
N THR A 224 13.09 6.38 -7.09
CA THR A 224 13.14 4.95 -6.78
C THR A 224 11.79 4.26 -7.02
N LEU A 225 10.91 4.24 -6.05
CA LEU A 225 9.64 3.51 -6.08
C LEU A 225 8.60 4.24 -6.93
N PHE A 226 7.77 3.46 -7.60
CA PHE A 226 6.67 4.01 -8.38
C PHE A 226 5.54 4.53 -7.47
N SER A 227 4.93 5.64 -7.88
CA SER A 227 3.72 6.16 -7.29
C SER A 227 2.82 6.80 -8.34
N TYR A 228 1.50 6.62 -8.21
CA TYR A 228 0.52 7.36 -9.02
C TYR A 228 0.51 8.86 -8.73
N TRP A 229 1.06 9.29 -7.59
CA TRP A 229 1.19 10.70 -7.24
C TRP A 229 2.48 11.32 -7.81
N GLY A 230 3.31 10.52 -8.48
CA GLY A 230 4.57 10.97 -9.04
C GLY A 230 5.45 11.60 -7.96
N LYS A 231 5.97 12.78 -8.25
CA LYS A 231 6.85 13.53 -7.33
C LYS A 231 6.22 13.88 -5.97
N GLY A 232 4.88 13.84 -5.85
CA GLY A 232 4.19 14.10 -4.59
C GLY A 232 4.41 13.02 -3.52
N ALA A 233 4.86 11.82 -3.92
CA ALA A 233 5.17 10.74 -3.00
C ALA A 233 6.65 10.68 -2.62
N GLU A 234 7.51 11.50 -3.25
CA GLU A 234 8.97 11.45 -3.09
C GLU A 234 9.46 12.50 -2.07
N ASP A 235 10.61 12.22 -1.47
CA ASP A 235 11.38 13.20 -0.70
C ASP A 235 12.09 14.23 -1.61
N GLY A 236 12.88 15.11 -1.01
CA GLY A 236 13.68 16.10 -1.75
C GLY A 236 14.87 15.52 -2.54
N GLY A 237 15.17 14.23 -2.39
CA GLY A 237 16.29 13.53 -3.02
C GLY A 237 17.52 13.38 -2.14
N GLN A 238 17.51 13.93 -0.93
CA GLN A 238 18.65 13.87 -0.01
C GLN A 238 18.98 12.43 0.40
N LEU A 239 17.93 11.61 0.63
CA LEU A 239 18.17 10.21 0.97
C LEU A 239 18.73 9.41 -0.21
N THR A 240 18.23 9.64 -1.43
CA THR A 240 18.78 8.99 -2.64
C THR A 240 20.25 9.34 -2.83
N GLU A 241 20.60 10.62 -2.68
CA GLU A 241 21.97 11.08 -2.79
C GLU A 241 22.88 10.48 -1.71
N PHE A 242 22.37 10.38 -0.48
CA PHE A 242 23.11 9.75 0.62
C PHE A 242 23.31 8.25 0.40
N LEU A 243 22.25 7.51 0.03
CA LEU A 243 22.28 6.06 -0.08
C LEU A 243 23.00 5.53 -1.33
N LYS A 244 23.29 6.37 -2.33
CA LYS A 244 23.92 5.91 -3.59
C LYS A 244 25.29 5.23 -3.38
N ASP A 245 25.97 5.55 -2.28
CA ASP A 245 27.28 5.00 -1.94
C ASP A 245 27.21 3.77 -1.02
N TYR A 246 25.97 3.29 -0.73
CA TYR A 246 25.71 2.17 0.18
C TYR A 246 24.87 1.06 -0.49
N PRO A 247 25.49 0.16 -1.28
CA PRO A 247 24.75 -0.90 -1.96
C PRO A 247 24.09 -1.92 -1.00
N ASN A 248 24.53 -1.99 0.26
CA ASN A 248 23.94 -2.76 1.33
C ASN A 248 22.74 -2.06 2.02
N ALA A 249 22.41 -0.83 1.65
CA ALA A 249 21.28 -0.11 2.21
C ALA A 249 19.92 -0.64 1.71
N VAL A 250 18.96 -0.71 2.61
CA VAL A 250 17.55 -1.04 2.33
C VAL A 250 16.68 0.08 2.89
N SER A 251 15.96 0.80 2.02
CA SER A 251 15.05 1.87 2.44
C SER A 251 13.62 1.37 2.51
N PHE A 252 12.91 1.64 3.61
CA PHE A 252 11.47 1.45 3.77
C PHE A 252 10.74 2.78 3.69
N SER A 253 9.64 2.81 2.92
CA SER A 253 8.80 4.00 2.80
C SER A 253 7.35 3.64 2.48
N GLY A 254 6.40 4.44 3.00
CA GLY A 254 4.96 4.33 2.79
C GLY A 254 4.40 5.41 1.88
N HIS A 255 3.48 6.22 2.38
CA HIS A 255 2.93 7.44 1.80
C HIS A 255 2.12 7.25 0.51
N SER A 256 2.62 6.51 -0.45
CA SER A 256 1.98 6.34 -1.76
C SER A 256 0.80 5.37 -1.77
N HIS A 257 0.63 4.58 -0.71
CA HIS A 257 -0.37 3.50 -0.62
C HIS A 257 -0.32 2.50 -1.79
N MET A 258 0.84 2.35 -2.43
CA MET A 258 0.99 1.39 -3.53
C MET A 258 0.91 -0.04 -3.02
N GLY A 259 0.15 -0.90 -3.72
CA GLY A 259 -0.02 -2.30 -3.31
C GLY A 259 1.26 -3.12 -3.45
N LEU A 260 1.49 -4.04 -2.50
CA LEU A 260 2.60 -5.01 -2.58
C LEU A 260 2.43 -6.02 -3.72
N THR A 261 1.25 -6.08 -4.31
CA THR A 261 0.99 -6.84 -5.53
C THR A 261 1.59 -6.19 -6.77
N ASP A 262 1.92 -4.90 -6.70
CA ASP A 262 2.63 -4.18 -7.76
C ASP A 262 4.08 -4.65 -7.84
N ASP A 263 4.55 -5.00 -9.05
CA ASP A 263 5.93 -5.45 -9.24
C ASP A 263 6.96 -4.34 -8.97
N ARG A 264 6.52 -3.09 -9.06
CA ARG A 264 7.32 -1.89 -8.79
C ARG A 264 7.38 -1.51 -7.31
N SER A 265 6.80 -2.33 -6.39
CA SER A 265 6.89 -2.10 -4.95
C SER A 265 8.26 -2.43 -4.35
N VAL A 266 9.17 -2.98 -5.14
CA VAL A 266 10.61 -3.10 -4.86
C VAL A 266 11.39 -2.51 -6.02
N TRP A 267 12.35 -1.67 -5.71
CA TRP A 267 13.28 -1.10 -6.67
C TRP A 267 14.72 -1.33 -6.22
N GLN A 268 15.59 -1.58 -7.19
CA GLN A 268 17.03 -1.62 -6.98
C GLN A 268 17.75 -0.76 -8.02
N GLY A 269 18.74 -0.01 -7.56
CA GLY A 269 19.72 0.73 -8.31
C GLY A 269 21.01 0.70 -7.54
N ALA A 270 21.49 1.84 -7.05
CA ALA A 270 22.64 1.93 -6.16
C ALA A 270 22.39 1.27 -4.79
N PHE A 271 21.15 1.24 -4.35
CA PHE A 271 20.66 0.61 -3.11
C PHE A 271 19.31 -0.08 -3.37
N THR A 272 18.71 -0.64 -2.35
CA THR A 272 17.37 -1.26 -2.42
C THR A 272 16.33 -0.36 -1.78
N ALA A 273 15.21 -0.09 -2.46
CA ALA A 273 14.04 0.58 -1.89
C ALA A 273 12.84 -0.37 -1.88
N VAL A 274 12.10 -0.39 -0.77
CA VAL A 274 10.94 -1.26 -0.53
C VAL A 274 9.77 -0.41 -0.07
N ASN A 275 8.66 -0.46 -0.82
CA ASN A 275 7.40 0.13 -0.44
C ASN A 275 6.73 -0.72 0.64
N THR A 276 6.24 -0.09 1.70
CA THR A 276 5.60 -0.76 2.85
C THR A 276 4.09 -0.92 2.72
N CYS A 277 3.51 -0.40 1.64
CA CYS A 277 2.07 -0.42 1.34
C CYS A 277 1.23 0.41 2.33
N THR A 278 0.06 -0.11 2.71
CA THR A 278 -0.91 0.56 3.57
C THR A 278 -1.82 -0.44 4.28
N LEU A 279 -2.20 -0.12 5.49
CA LEU A 279 -3.31 -0.79 6.21
C LEU A 279 -4.64 -0.03 6.07
N LEU A 280 -4.68 1.08 5.32
CA LEU A 280 -5.90 1.83 5.05
C LEU A 280 -6.54 1.41 3.73
N GLN A 281 -5.91 1.75 2.61
CA GLN A 281 -6.42 1.49 1.25
C GLN A 281 -5.31 1.57 0.22
N ILE A 282 -5.39 0.75 -0.81
CA ILE A 282 -4.42 0.75 -1.90
C ILE A 282 -4.78 1.84 -2.92
N SER A 283 -3.78 2.64 -3.32
CA SER A 283 -3.90 3.65 -4.37
C SER A 283 -4.18 3.04 -5.74
N THR A 284 -4.98 3.75 -6.51
CA THR A 284 -5.28 3.45 -7.91
C THR A 284 -4.62 4.46 -8.84
N PRO A 285 -4.58 4.21 -10.16
CA PRO A 285 -3.99 5.13 -11.15
C PRO A 285 -4.48 6.59 -11.11
N TYR A 286 -5.50 6.91 -10.32
CA TYR A 286 -6.09 8.25 -10.26
C TYR A 286 -6.30 8.79 -8.86
N GLY A 287 -5.42 8.48 -7.95
CA GLY A 287 -5.42 9.08 -6.63
C GLY A 287 -6.60 8.61 -5.77
N GLY A 288 -6.46 7.50 -5.12
CA GLY A 288 -7.44 7.03 -4.16
C GLY A 288 -8.24 5.81 -4.65
N GLU A 289 -9.47 5.73 -4.23
CA GLU A 289 -10.28 4.51 -4.20
C GLU A 289 -11.06 4.18 -5.47
N TRP A 290 -10.81 4.91 -6.55
CA TRP A 290 -11.61 4.82 -7.76
C TRP A 290 -11.12 3.71 -8.69
N GLN A 291 -11.97 2.76 -9.01
CA GLN A 291 -11.65 1.72 -9.98
C GLN A 291 -11.58 2.22 -11.41
N CYS A 292 -12.38 3.23 -11.73
CA CYS A 292 -12.48 3.76 -13.08
C CYS A 292 -12.66 5.27 -13.06
N VAL A 293 -11.92 5.96 -13.91
CA VAL A 293 -12.01 7.41 -14.10
C VAL A 293 -12.01 7.73 -15.58
N ASN A 294 -12.94 8.60 -16.01
CA ASN A 294 -12.88 9.19 -17.33
C ASN A 294 -11.79 10.26 -17.36
N SER A 295 -10.70 9.97 -18.07
CA SER A 295 -9.51 10.83 -18.10
C SER A 295 -9.72 12.18 -18.81
N ARG A 296 -10.82 12.36 -19.54
CA ARG A 296 -11.18 13.63 -20.17
C ARG A 296 -11.97 14.55 -19.26
N ARG A 297 -12.54 14.06 -18.17
CA ARG A 297 -13.24 14.90 -17.20
C ARG A 297 -12.24 15.41 -16.16
N LYS A 298 -12.14 16.72 -15.99
CA LYS A 298 -11.34 17.33 -14.92
C LYS A 298 -11.95 17.10 -13.53
N ASP A 299 -13.24 16.81 -13.47
CA ASP A 299 -13.95 16.53 -12.24
C ASP A 299 -14.01 15.02 -11.97
N THR A 300 -13.11 14.57 -11.12
CA THR A 300 -13.06 13.16 -10.65
C THR A 300 -14.16 12.82 -9.65
N SER A 301 -14.92 13.81 -9.15
CA SER A 301 -16.04 13.57 -8.22
C SER A 301 -17.19 12.80 -8.86
N GLN A 302 -17.21 12.74 -10.19
CA GLN A 302 -18.18 11.98 -10.99
C GLN A 302 -17.60 10.65 -11.50
N ALA A 303 -16.51 10.16 -10.96
CA ALA A 303 -16.03 8.84 -11.31
C ALA A 303 -17.14 7.82 -11.07
N ARG A 304 -17.65 7.27 -12.18
CA ARG A 304 -18.67 6.23 -12.17
C ARG A 304 -17.97 4.91 -12.25
N HIS A 305 -18.05 4.14 -11.22
CA HIS A 305 -17.50 2.80 -11.27
C HIS A 305 -18.27 1.86 -10.39
N MET A 306 -18.13 0.64 -10.72
CA MET A 306 -18.87 -0.44 -10.11
C MET A 306 -17.91 -1.27 -9.26
N GLY A 307 -18.22 -1.35 -7.97
CA GLY A 307 -17.52 -2.22 -7.06
C GLY A 307 -16.17 -1.69 -6.58
N ALA A 308 -16.17 -0.92 -5.53
CA ALA A 308 -14.96 -0.43 -4.86
C ALA A 308 -14.21 -1.59 -4.18
N THR A 309 -13.22 -2.13 -4.82
CA THR A 309 -12.40 -3.20 -4.25
C THR A 309 -11.12 -2.70 -3.60
N SER A 310 -10.56 -1.58 -4.06
CA SER A 310 -9.39 -0.93 -3.48
C SER A 310 -9.52 -0.64 -1.99
N ARG A 311 -10.72 -0.30 -1.51
CA ARG A 311 -11.03 -0.08 -0.09
C ARG A 311 -10.84 -1.30 0.80
N LYS A 312 -10.69 -2.48 0.23
CA LYS A 312 -10.54 -3.74 0.98
C LYS A 312 -9.09 -4.20 1.08
N GLY A 313 -8.19 -3.65 0.28
CA GLY A 313 -6.78 -4.00 0.30
C GLY A 313 -6.07 -3.43 1.53
N ARG A 314 -5.49 -4.30 2.36
CA ARG A 314 -4.78 -3.97 3.60
C ARG A 314 -3.52 -4.81 3.66
N GLN A 315 -2.41 -4.28 3.15
CA GLN A 315 -1.22 -5.09 2.92
C GLN A 315 -0.04 -4.64 3.78
N GLY A 316 0.79 -5.61 4.11
CA GLY A 316 2.06 -5.47 4.79
C GLY A 316 2.90 -6.72 4.55
N MET A 317 4.05 -6.82 5.19
CA MET A 317 4.97 -7.92 4.91
C MET A 317 5.68 -8.44 6.15
N VAL A 318 6.13 -9.70 6.06
CA VAL A 318 7.22 -10.24 6.87
C VAL A 318 8.46 -10.31 5.99
N MET A 319 9.55 -9.76 6.47
CA MET A 319 10.83 -9.77 5.77
C MET A 319 11.86 -10.58 6.56
N ASP A 320 12.35 -11.63 5.95
CA ASP A 320 13.48 -12.41 6.44
C ASP A 320 14.77 -11.85 5.85
N VAL A 321 15.70 -11.44 6.69
CA VAL A 321 16.97 -10.84 6.32
C VAL A 321 18.08 -11.86 6.46
N TRP A 322 18.65 -12.24 5.33
CA TRP A 322 19.82 -13.11 5.22
C TRP A 322 21.07 -12.31 4.90
N PRO A 323 22.27 -12.85 5.04
CA PRO A 323 23.49 -12.11 4.72
C PRO A 323 23.58 -11.60 3.28
N ASP A 324 22.93 -12.30 2.34
CA ASP A 324 23.04 -12.10 0.90
C ASP A 324 21.71 -11.73 0.22
N ARG A 325 20.59 -11.75 0.96
CA ARG A 325 19.27 -11.52 0.40
C ARG A 325 18.22 -11.14 1.43
N LEU A 326 17.13 -10.56 0.95
CA LEU A 326 15.88 -10.42 1.65
C LEU A 326 14.85 -11.38 1.08
N GLU A 327 14.06 -12.01 1.93
CA GLU A 327 12.89 -12.80 1.53
C GLU A 327 11.64 -12.09 2.04
N ILE A 328 10.81 -11.59 1.12
CA ILE A 328 9.66 -10.75 1.44
C ILE A 328 8.37 -11.54 1.25
N GLU A 329 7.75 -11.96 2.34
CA GLU A 329 6.40 -12.50 2.35
C GLU A 329 5.40 -11.34 2.42
N ARG A 330 4.50 -11.26 1.43
CA ARG A 330 3.50 -10.19 1.31
C ARG A 330 2.14 -10.71 1.77
N ARG A 331 1.48 -9.97 2.65
CA ARG A 331 0.19 -10.36 3.27
C ARG A 331 -0.90 -9.34 2.96
N GLU A 332 -2.11 -9.87 2.74
CA GLU A 332 -3.35 -9.13 2.73
C GLU A 332 -4.09 -9.38 4.06
N PHE A 333 -4.00 -8.43 4.99
CA PHE A 333 -4.49 -8.62 6.36
C PHE A 333 -6.02 -8.56 6.49
N ALA A 334 -6.72 -7.86 5.59
CA ALA A 334 -8.18 -7.86 5.63
C ALA A 334 -8.78 -9.22 5.25
N LEU A 335 -8.07 -10.02 4.48
CA LEU A 335 -8.49 -11.35 4.03
C LEU A 335 -7.75 -12.49 4.75
N GLY A 336 -6.68 -12.19 5.49
CA GLY A 336 -5.83 -13.19 6.10
C GLY A 336 -5.05 -14.05 5.08
N GLU A 337 -4.80 -13.54 3.87
CA GLU A 337 -4.24 -14.29 2.75
C GLU A 337 -2.85 -13.78 2.34
N VAL A 338 -2.10 -14.63 1.63
CA VAL A 338 -0.83 -14.25 1.00
C VAL A 338 -1.12 -13.41 -0.24
N ALA A 339 -0.50 -12.24 -0.36
CA ALA A 339 -0.72 -11.34 -1.50
C ALA A 339 0.04 -11.74 -2.78
N GLY A 340 0.87 -12.80 -2.71
CA GLY A 340 1.62 -13.33 -3.86
C GLY A 340 2.82 -14.14 -3.42
N PRO A 341 3.62 -14.68 -4.34
CA PRO A 341 4.83 -15.45 -4.02
C PRO A 341 5.83 -14.63 -3.19
N VAL A 342 6.65 -15.29 -2.39
CA VAL A 342 7.78 -14.66 -1.71
C VAL A 342 8.70 -14.02 -2.74
N ARG A 343 9.10 -12.77 -2.50
CA ARG A 343 10.11 -12.10 -3.33
C ARG A 343 11.47 -12.27 -2.68
N THR A 344 12.42 -12.80 -3.46
CA THR A 344 13.83 -12.86 -3.06
C THR A 344 14.58 -11.70 -3.71
N VAL A 345 15.13 -10.82 -2.87
CA VAL A 345 15.82 -9.60 -3.29
C VAL A 345 17.29 -9.72 -2.86
N PRO A 346 18.25 -9.80 -3.78
CA PRO A 346 19.67 -9.87 -3.41
C PRO A 346 20.14 -8.57 -2.75
N VAL A 347 20.92 -8.69 -1.69
CA VAL A 347 21.59 -7.57 -1.00
C VAL A 347 23.01 -8.01 -0.67
N PRO A 348 24.04 -7.18 -0.97
CA PRO A 348 23.98 -5.81 -1.47
C PRO A 348 23.39 -5.71 -2.89
N ALA A 349 22.82 -4.55 -3.22
CA ALA A 349 22.40 -4.25 -4.57
C ALA A 349 23.61 -4.24 -5.52
N ASN A 350 23.41 -4.68 -6.77
CA ASN A 350 24.43 -4.58 -7.79
C ASN A 350 24.04 -3.47 -8.78
N PRO A 351 24.62 -2.26 -8.69
CA PRO A 351 24.23 -1.14 -9.55
C PRO A 351 24.44 -1.40 -11.05
N ALA A 352 25.42 -2.25 -11.41
CA ALA A 352 25.67 -2.61 -12.81
C ALA A 352 24.64 -3.59 -13.38
N ASN A 353 23.98 -4.38 -12.50
CA ASN A 353 22.94 -5.34 -12.90
C ASN A 353 21.86 -5.46 -11.80
N PRO A 354 21.06 -4.42 -11.59
CA PRO A 354 20.06 -4.39 -10.51
C PRO A 354 18.89 -5.32 -10.83
N VAL A 355 18.74 -6.41 -10.08
CA VAL A 355 17.69 -7.44 -10.31
C VAL A 355 16.29 -6.84 -10.28
N TYR A 356 16.05 -5.86 -9.40
CA TYR A 356 14.78 -5.14 -9.30
C TYR A 356 14.82 -3.74 -9.92
N GLY A 357 15.82 -3.44 -10.79
CA GLY A 357 15.76 -2.29 -11.66
C GLY A 357 14.60 -2.41 -12.65
N TYR A 358 13.92 -1.30 -12.98
CA TYR A 358 12.70 -1.35 -13.81
C TYR A 358 12.96 -1.94 -15.20
N ALA A 359 14.10 -1.66 -15.81
CA ALA A 359 14.48 -2.28 -17.09
C ALA A 359 14.62 -3.80 -16.98
N ALA A 360 15.26 -4.30 -15.91
CA ALA A 360 15.43 -5.72 -15.66
C ALA A 360 14.09 -6.40 -15.33
N GLN A 361 13.21 -5.73 -14.60
CA GLN A 361 11.86 -6.23 -14.33
C GLN A 361 11.03 -6.28 -15.63
N ALA A 362 11.07 -5.24 -16.44
CA ALA A 362 10.40 -5.20 -17.75
C ALA A 362 10.85 -6.33 -18.66
N ALA A 363 12.16 -6.60 -18.73
CA ALA A 363 12.72 -7.67 -19.57
C ALA A 363 12.26 -9.09 -19.14
N ARG A 364 11.86 -9.28 -17.87
CA ARG A 364 11.37 -10.57 -17.35
C ARG A 364 9.86 -10.71 -17.37
N THR A 365 9.13 -9.69 -17.82
CA THR A 365 7.67 -9.69 -17.93
C THR A 365 7.26 -9.61 -19.39
N SER A 366 6.07 -10.10 -19.70
CA SER A 366 5.48 -9.99 -21.02
C SER A 366 4.18 -9.20 -20.98
N ALA A 367 3.75 -8.72 -22.15
CA ALA A 367 2.48 -8.00 -22.29
C ALA A 367 1.30 -8.90 -21.88
N PRO A 368 0.31 -8.38 -21.15
CA PRO A 368 -0.91 -9.12 -20.85
C PRO A 368 -1.68 -9.41 -22.14
N LYS A 369 -2.35 -10.57 -22.20
CA LYS A 369 -3.06 -11.04 -23.39
C LYS A 369 -4.50 -11.40 -23.04
N PHE A 370 -5.41 -11.07 -23.94
CA PHE A 370 -6.76 -11.61 -23.86
C PHE A 370 -6.79 -13.09 -24.26
N PRO A 371 -7.75 -13.88 -23.73
CA PRO A 371 -7.98 -15.24 -24.23
C PRO A 371 -8.26 -15.25 -25.72
N VAL A 372 -7.93 -16.36 -26.37
CA VAL A 372 -8.24 -16.56 -27.79
C VAL A 372 -9.76 -16.49 -28.01
N GLY A 373 -10.20 -15.74 -29.03
CA GLY A 373 -11.61 -15.50 -29.26
C GLY A 373 -12.31 -14.51 -28.37
N ALA A 374 -11.54 -13.77 -27.51
CA ALA A 374 -12.11 -12.72 -26.69
C ALA A 374 -12.77 -11.62 -27.50
N ALA A 375 -13.97 -11.23 -27.11
CA ALA A 375 -14.73 -10.15 -27.72
C ALA A 375 -15.21 -9.17 -26.66
N VAL A 376 -15.46 -7.93 -27.07
CA VAL A 376 -16.09 -6.91 -26.24
C VAL A 376 -17.58 -6.90 -26.53
N SER A 377 -18.41 -7.11 -25.52
CA SER A 377 -19.85 -6.90 -25.56
C SER A 377 -20.17 -5.47 -25.16
N VAL A 378 -20.95 -4.77 -25.96
CA VAL A 378 -21.41 -3.41 -25.67
C VAL A 378 -22.93 -3.37 -25.71
N THR A 379 -23.56 -2.99 -24.61
CA THR A 379 -25.02 -2.99 -24.50
C THR A 379 -25.52 -1.71 -23.82
N ARG A 380 -26.79 -1.38 -24.04
CA ARG A 380 -27.50 -0.33 -23.33
C ARG A 380 -28.34 -0.93 -22.22
N GLN A 381 -28.37 -0.25 -21.09
CA GLN A 381 -29.27 -0.58 -19.97
C GLN A 381 -29.78 0.69 -19.29
N ARG A 382 -30.80 0.56 -18.45
CA ARG A 382 -31.17 1.57 -17.49
C ARG A 382 -30.75 1.11 -16.10
N GLY A 383 -29.99 1.94 -15.37
CA GLY A 383 -29.41 1.55 -14.09
C GLY A 383 -29.16 2.76 -13.18
N GLN A 384 -28.83 2.48 -11.93
CA GLN A 384 -28.48 3.51 -10.95
C GLN A 384 -27.02 3.95 -11.14
N ASN A 385 -26.79 5.25 -11.10
CA ASN A 385 -25.45 5.84 -10.98
C ASN A 385 -24.93 5.81 -9.54
N THR A 386 -23.76 6.36 -9.29
CA THR A 386 -23.15 6.43 -7.95
C THR A 386 -23.94 7.28 -6.95
N LYS A 387 -24.81 8.17 -7.45
CA LYS A 387 -25.74 8.98 -6.64
C LYS A 387 -27.08 8.29 -6.36
N LYS A 388 -27.25 7.03 -6.81
CA LYS A 388 -28.49 6.24 -6.75
C LYS A 388 -29.63 6.81 -7.62
N GLU A 389 -29.31 7.64 -8.61
CA GLU A 389 -30.25 8.16 -9.60
C GLU A 389 -30.31 7.22 -10.81
N MET A 390 -31.52 6.99 -11.35
CA MET A 390 -31.71 6.18 -12.56
C MET A 390 -31.28 6.95 -13.81
N GLU A 391 -30.42 6.34 -14.59
CA GLU A 391 -29.92 6.92 -15.86
C GLU A 391 -29.79 5.85 -16.95
N ASP A 392 -29.74 6.29 -18.22
CA ASP A 392 -29.39 5.43 -19.34
C ASP A 392 -27.87 5.21 -19.33
N GLN A 393 -27.45 3.96 -19.46
CA GLN A 393 -26.08 3.52 -19.32
C GLN A 393 -25.62 2.72 -20.51
N ILE A 394 -24.33 2.77 -20.79
CA ILE A 394 -23.62 1.84 -21.68
C ILE A 394 -22.78 0.92 -20.80
N VAL A 395 -22.89 -0.36 -21.07
CA VAL A 395 -22.12 -1.43 -20.43
C VAL A 395 -21.13 -1.97 -21.43
N VAL A 396 -19.85 -1.93 -21.09
CA VAL A 396 -18.75 -2.52 -21.85
C VAL A 396 -18.23 -3.69 -21.04
N GLU A 397 -18.46 -4.92 -21.50
CA GLU A 397 -18.05 -6.15 -20.82
C GLU A 397 -17.09 -6.94 -21.71
N PHE A 398 -16.05 -7.51 -21.10
CA PHE A 398 -15.02 -8.24 -21.82
C PHE A 398 -14.36 -9.28 -20.90
N PRO A 399 -13.81 -10.38 -21.44
CA PRO A 399 -13.04 -11.34 -20.67
C PRO A 399 -11.83 -10.68 -20.02
N SER A 400 -11.50 -11.07 -18.80
CA SER A 400 -10.27 -10.59 -18.17
C SER A 400 -9.05 -11.10 -18.94
N ALA A 401 -8.12 -10.20 -19.22
CA ALA A 401 -6.83 -10.57 -19.79
C ALA A 401 -6.01 -11.34 -18.76
N VAL A 402 -5.19 -12.25 -19.23
CA VAL A 402 -4.23 -12.97 -18.43
C VAL A 402 -2.87 -12.31 -18.51
N ALA A 403 -2.14 -12.32 -17.39
CA ALA A 403 -0.77 -11.88 -17.37
C ALA A 403 0.07 -12.75 -18.32
N GLY A 404 0.91 -12.09 -19.10
CA GLY A 404 1.87 -12.80 -19.94
C GLY A 404 3.05 -13.29 -19.10
N GLY A 405 3.15 -14.62 -18.86
CA GLY A 405 4.23 -15.24 -18.09
C GLY A 405 4.02 -15.21 -16.56
N GLU A 406 4.92 -15.83 -15.82
CA GLU A 406 4.79 -16.08 -14.37
C GLU A 406 4.71 -14.81 -13.50
N LYS A 407 5.12 -13.65 -14.00
CA LYS A 407 5.28 -12.42 -13.22
C LYS A 407 4.52 -11.23 -13.77
N GLY A 408 3.97 -11.31 -14.97
CA GLY A 408 3.17 -10.22 -15.53
C GLY A 408 1.77 -10.19 -14.92
N ARG A 409 1.31 -9.04 -14.45
CA ARG A 409 -0.06 -8.84 -13.97
C ARG A 409 -0.76 -7.80 -14.81
N VAL A 410 -2.06 -7.95 -14.99
CA VAL A 410 -2.88 -6.88 -15.54
C VAL A 410 -3.07 -5.85 -14.43
N LEU A 411 -2.60 -4.64 -14.68
CA LEU A 411 -2.75 -3.50 -13.80
C LEU A 411 -4.14 -2.87 -13.97
N LEU A 412 -4.47 -2.58 -15.24
CA LEU A 412 -5.70 -1.93 -15.62
C LEU A 412 -6.05 -2.20 -17.09
N TYR A 413 -7.24 -1.77 -17.48
CA TYR A 413 -7.66 -1.70 -18.86
C TYR A 413 -7.82 -0.23 -19.28
N GLU A 414 -7.20 0.17 -20.39
CA GLU A 414 -7.52 1.42 -21.09
C GLU A 414 -8.68 1.13 -22.07
N ILE A 415 -9.80 1.79 -21.85
CA ILE A 415 -11.01 1.62 -22.65
C ILE A 415 -11.26 2.93 -23.39
N ARG A 416 -11.19 2.91 -24.73
CA ARG A 416 -11.34 4.09 -25.57
C ARG A 416 -12.60 3.97 -26.42
N ALA A 417 -13.45 4.98 -26.39
CA ALA A 417 -14.59 5.11 -27.27
C ALA A 417 -14.16 5.85 -28.54
N LEU A 418 -14.48 5.29 -29.69
CA LEU A 418 -14.12 5.78 -31.02
C LEU A 418 -15.36 5.97 -31.84
N VAL A 419 -15.49 7.13 -32.53
CA VAL A 419 -16.48 7.39 -33.59
C VAL A 419 -15.69 7.69 -34.82
N GLU A 420 -15.94 6.93 -35.89
CA GLU A 420 -15.19 7.05 -37.17
C GLU A 420 -13.66 7.06 -36.97
N GLY A 421 -13.17 6.21 -36.04
CA GLY A 421 -11.76 6.11 -35.71
C GLY A 421 -11.22 7.25 -34.77
N ARG A 422 -11.99 8.28 -34.48
CA ARG A 422 -11.60 9.39 -33.61
C ARG A 422 -11.97 9.08 -32.16
N GLU A 423 -11.04 9.28 -31.25
CA GLU A 423 -11.26 9.11 -29.82
C GLU A 423 -12.20 10.19 -29.27
N VAL A 424 -13.33 9.75 -28.70
CA VAL A 424 -14.34 10.61 -28.07
C VAL A 424 -14.41 10.45 -26.56
N GLY A 425 -13.84 9.38 -26.01
CA GLY A 425 -13.75 9.13 -24.56
C GLY A 425 -12.66 8.13 -24.23
N MET A 426 -12.11 8.23 -23.00
CA MET A 426 -11.16 7.24 -22.48
C MET A 426 -11.40 7.02 -20.99
N TRP A 427 -11.46 5.74 -20.61
CA TRP A 427 -11.58 5.29 -19.21
C TRP A 427 -10.44 4.36 -18.89
N ARG A 428 -10.08 4.31 -17.61
CA ARG A 428 -9.14 3.36 -17.06
C ARG A 428 -9.82 2.58 -15.95
N LEU A 429 -9.93 1.28 -16.15
CA LEU A 429 -10.54 0.35 -15.21
C LEU A 429 -9.44 -0.46 -14.55
N ALA A 430 -9.20 -0.24 -13.25
CA ALA A 430 -8.23 -1.01 -12.51
C ALA A 430 -8.67 -2.46 -12.37
N GLN A 431 -7.75 -3.40 -12.59
CA GLN A 431 -8.03 -4.82 -12.41
C GLN A 431 -8.08 -5.15 -10.91
N GLU A 432 -9.06 -5.93 -10.48
CA GLU A 432 -9.21 -6.34 -9.09
C GLU A 432 -7.98 -7.07 -8.55
N LEU A 433 -7.28 -7.82 -9.40
CA LEU A 433 -6.04 -8.49 -9.04
C LEU A 433 -4.95 -7.55 -8.54
N HIS A 434 -5.00 -6.27 -8.92
CA HIS A 434 -4.08 -5.26 -8.40
C HIS A 434 -4.21 -5.07 -6.88
N PHE A 435 -5.40 -5.31 -6.33
CA PHE A 435 -5.73 -5.10 -4.93
C PHE A 435 -5.81 -6.40 -4.11
N HIS A 436 -5.95 -7.54 -4.77
CA HIS A 436 -6.27 -8.83 -4.13
C HIS A 436 -5.22 -9.90 -4.39
N PRO A 437 -5.20 -10.93 -3.52
CA PRO A 437 -4.42 -12.15 -3.75
C PRO A 437 -4.76 -12.82 -5.08
N LEU A 438 -3.77 -13.52 -5.65
CA LEU A 438 -3.80 -14.11 -6.98
C LEU A 438 -4.98 -15.06 -7.27
N GLY A 439 -5.62 -15.63 -6.26
CA GLY A 439 -6.70 -16.61 -6.42
C GLY A 439 -8.09 -16.04 -6.71
N ARG A 440 -8.24 -14.71 -6.82
CA ARG A 440 -9.54 -14.03 -6.90
C ARG A 440 -9.73 -13.15 -8.16
N VAL A 441 -9.12 -13.53 -9.25
CA VAL A 441 -9.25 -12.79 -10.51
C VAL A 441 -10.63 -13.04 -11.10
N PRO A 442 -11.45 -12.00 -11.34
CA PRO A 442 -12.70 -12.18 -12.06
C PRO A 442 -12.41 -12.66 -13.50
N THR A 443 -13.25 -13.54 -14.01
CA THR A 443 -13.14 -14.07 -15.39
C THR A 443 -13.55 -13.04 -16.43
N SER A 444 -14.32 -12.01 -16.04
CA SER A 444 -14.72 -10.88 -16.89
C SER A 444 -14.52 -9.56 -16.14
N SER A 445 -14.37 -8.50 -16.91
CA SER A 445 -14.30 -7.12 -16.43
C SER A 445 -15.43 -6.31 -17.07
N ARG A 446 -15.96 -5.35 -16.30
CA ARG A 446 -17.15 -4.59 -16.70
C ARG A 446 -16.98 -3.11 -16.41
N LEU A 447 -17.12 -2.28 -17.44
CA LEU A 447 -17.23 -0.83 -17.33
C LEU A 447 -18.69 -0.43 -17.53
N VAL A 448 -19.22 0.41 -16.65
CA VAL A 448 -20.55 1.04 -16.81
C VAL A 448 -20.35 2.55 -16.82
N ILE A 449 -20.86 3.19 -17.89
CA ILE A 449 -20.80 4.65 -18.07
C ILE A 449 -22.20 5.20 -18.36
N GLY A 450 -22.43 6.48 -18.13
CA GLY A 450 -23.64 7.13 -18.58
C GLY A 450 -23.67 7.20 -20.12
N ALA A 451 -24.85 7.01 -20.70
CA ALA A 451 -25.01 7.08 -22.16
C ALA A 451 -24.67 8.46 -22.71
N ASP A 452 -24.75 9.50 -21.90
CA ASP A 452 -24.36 10.88 -22.20
C ASP A 452 -22.84 11.11 -22.24
N GLU A 453 -22.03 10.14 -21.83
CA GLU A 453 -20.57 10.25 -21.84
C GLU A 453 -19.96 10.02 -23.22
N VAL A 454 -20.74 9.51 -24.17
CA VAL A 454 -20.34 9.30 -25.57
C VAL A 454 -21.38 9.89 -26.51
N PRO A 455 -21.01 10.27 -27.77
CA PRO A 455 -21.97 10.72 -28.77
C PRO A 455 -23.01 9.66 -29.10
N ALA A 456 -24.18 10.10 -29.56
CA ALA A 456 -25.18 9.20 -30.11
C ALA A 456 -24.67 8.58 -31.43
N GLY A 457 -25.09 7.34 -31.70
CA GLY A 457 -24.73 6.61 -32.90
C GLY A 457 -23.80 5.41 -32.66
N ALA A 458 -23.15 4.94 -33.70
CA ALA A 458 -22.23 3.80 -33.63
C ALA A 458 -20.92 4.21 -32.96
N VAL A 459 -20.64 3.61 -31.82
CA VAL A 459 -19.43 3.85 -31.02
C VAL A 459 -18.68 2.54 -30.89
N THR A 460 -17.43 2.51 -31.34
CA THR A 460 -16.53 1.37 -31.13
C THR A 460 -15.74 1.56 -29.84
N PHE A 461 -15.78 0.56 -28.97
CA PHE A 461 -14.96 0.52 -27.76
C PHE A 461 -13.75 -0.34 -28.01
N ARG A 462 -12.57 0.23 -27.81
CA ARG A 462 -11.27 -0.45 -27.87
C ARG A 462 -10.77 -0.65 -26.45
N VAL A 463 -10.55 -1.90 -26.05
CA VAL A 463 -10.09 -2.29 -24.73
C VAL A 463 -8.65 -2.79 -24.82
N THR A 464 -7.73 -2.11 -24.16
CA THR A 464 -6.29 -2.45 -24.14
C THR A 464 -5.90 -2.89 -22.74
N PRO A 465 -5.37 -4.10 -22.53
CA PRO A 465 -4.88 -4.53 -21.22
C PRO A 465 -3.49 -3.93 -20.97
N VAL A 466 -3.30 -3.38 -19.79
CA VAL A 466 -2.06 -2.72 -19.38
C VAL A 466 -1.46 -3.45 -18.18
N GLY A 467 -0.24 -3.95 -18.31
CA GLY A 467 0.57 -4.47 -17.22
C GLY A 467 1.40 -3.37 -16.57
N PHE A 468 2.27 -3.73 -15.64
CA PHE A 468 3.15 -2.76 -14.97
C PHE A 468 4.20 -2.17 -15.91
N PHE A 469 4.66 -2.93 -16.89
CA PHE A 469 5.74 -2.55 -17.81
C PHE A 469 5.34 -2.58 -19.28
N HIS A 470 4.31 -3.34 -19.66
CA HIS A 470 3.92 -3.56 -21.06
C HIS A 470 2.42 -3.38 -21.25
N LYS A 471 2.03 -2.96 -22.47
CA LYS A 471 0.65 -2.98 -22.93
C LYS A 471 0.45 -4.17 -23.84
N GLY A 472 -0.70 -4.83 -23.71
CA GLY A 472 -1.10 -5.90 -24.62
C GLY A 472 -1.86 -5.41 -25.83
N GLU A 473 -2.18 -6.34 -26.73
CA GLU A 473 -2.99 -6.05 -27.92
C GLU A 473 -4.44 -5.78 -27.53
N PRO A 474 -5.08 -4.79 -28.17
CA PRO A 474 -6.47 -4.45 -27.88
C PRO A 474 -7.46 -5.41 -28.52
N ILE A 475 -8.64 -5.50 -27.91
CA ILE A 475 -9.85 -6.06 -28.51
C ILE A 475 -10.91 -4.96 -28.68
N THR A 476 -11.89 -5.17 -29.55
CA THR A 476 -12.91 -4.15 -29.86
C THR A 476 -14.33 -4.73 -29.86
N GLY A 477 -15.30 -3.85 -29.62
CA GLY A 477 -16.73 -4.12 -29.78
C GLY A 477 -17.47 -2.82 -30.08
N THR A 478 -18.59 -2.92 -30.78
CA THR A 478 -19.39 -1.78 -31.23
C THR A 478 -20.76 -1.80 -30.55
N LEU A 479 -21.26 -0.62 -30.19
CA LEU A 479 -22.60 -0.39 -29.63
C LEU A 479 -23.62 -0.40 -30.73
#